data_a7793a693178868f812774a0b347d780
#
_entry.id   a7793a693178868f812774a0b347d780
#
_cell.length_a   1.000
_cell.length_b   1.000
_cell.length_c   1.000
_cell.angle_alpha   90.00
_cell.angle_beta   90.00
_cell.angle_gamma   90.00
#
_symmetry.space_group_name_H-M   'P 1'
#
loop_
_entity.id
_entity.type
_entity.pdbx_description
1 polymer ?
#
loop_
_entity_poly.entity_id
_entity_poly.type
_entity_poly.pdbx_seq_one_letter_code
_entity_poly.pdbx_strand_id
1 'polypeptide(L)'
;LTKNSQVNDAYSVLKSPISRGEHLLELRGLELANEQDTVGDVEFLMEQMEWREALDDADSIEALEKLLADNQQVLEQQEKTIAVLLLNNNEQDNHTAAQELRKMKFMIKLASEIDSKLDRLSDS
;
A
#
# COMPACT_ATOMS: atom_id res chain seq x y z
N LEU A 1 20.10 -8.90 -6.14
CA LEU A 1 20.48 -7.53 -5.78
C LEU A 1 19.85 -6.52 -6.73
N THR A 2 19.97 -6.76 -8.04
CA THR A 2 19.37 -5.86 -9.03
C THR A 2 17.85 -5.80 -8.90
N LYS A 3 17.20 -6.93 -8.63
CA LYS A 3 15.75 -6.99 -8.40
C LYS A 3 15.36 -6.17 -7.18
N ASN A 4 16.12 -6.29 -6.10
CA ASN A 4 15.89 -5.55 -4.87
C ASN A 4 15.92 -4.03 -5.12
N SER A 5 16.95 -3.57 -5.83
CA SER A 5 17.08 -2.16 -6.15
C SER A 5 15.91 -1.65 -6.97
N GLN A 6 15.44 -2.43 -7.96
CA GLN A 6 14.31 -2.04 -8.80
C GLN A 6 13.01 -1.93 -8.00
N VAL A 7 12.74 -2.89 -7.12
CA VAL A 7 11.54 -2.86 -6.28
C VAL A 7 11.60 -1.69 -5.32
N ASN A 8 12.73 -1.49 -4.66
CA ASN A 8 12.90 -0.39 -3.71
C ASN A 8 12.75 0.97 -4.39
N ASP A 9 13.30 1.14 -5.60
CA ASP A 9 13.18 2.39 -6.34
C ASP A 9 11.74 2.67 -6.73
N ALA A 10 11.00 1.65 -7.19
CA ALA A 10 9.59 1.79 -7.56
C ALA A 10 8.74 2.24 -6.37
N TYR A 11 8.95 1.64 -5.20
CA TYR A 11 8.19 1.99 -4.00
C TYR A 11 8.66 3.30 -3.38
N SER A 12 9.92 3.66 -3.53
CA SER A 12 10.42 4.96 -3.09
C SER A 12 9.75 6.10 -3.84
N VAL A 13 9.48 5.93 -5.13
CA VAL A 13 8.75 6.91 -5.92
C VAL A 13 7.35 7.14 -5.37
N LEU A 14 6.69 6.09 -4.89
CA LEU A 14 5.33 6.18 -4.34
C LEU A 14 5.27 6.84 -2.97
N LYS A 15 6.36 6.80 -2.20
CA LYS A 15 6.39 7.44 -0.87
C LYS A 15 6.17 8.94 -0.94
N SER A 16 6.72 9.61 -1.95
CA SER A 16 6.57 11.05 -2.12
C SER A 16 5.12 11.47 -2.41
N PRO A 17 4.40 10.81 -3.35
CA PRO A 17 2.97 11.08 -3.54
C PRO A 17 2.13 10.83 -2.29
N ILE A 18 2.43 9.81 -1.51
CA ILE A 18 1.73 9.51 -0.27
C ILE A 18 1.91 10.66 0.72
N SER A 19 3.15 11.10 0.94
CA SER A 19 3.45 12.22 1.84
C SER A 19 2.76 13.50 1.41
N ARG A 20 2.73 13.78 0.10
CA ARG A 20 2.04 14.94 -0.44
C ARG A 20 0.55 14.86 -0.20
N GLY A 21 -0.05 13.69 -0.42
CA GLY A 21 -1.47 13.46 -0.18
C GLY A 21 -1.84 13.67 1.26
N GLU A 22 -1.05 13.12 2.18
CA GLU A 22 -1.26 13.29 3.61
C GLU A 22 -1.17 14.76 4.02
N HIS A 23 -0.14 15.45 3.53
CA HIS A 23 0.05 16.88 3.82
C HIS A 23 -1.13 17.71 3.31
N LEU A 24 -1.58 17.42 2.09
CA LEU A 24 -2.73 18.12 1.51
C LEU A 24 -3.98 17.93 2.35
N LEU A 25 -4.24 16.71 2.81
CA LEU A 25 -5.39 16.41 3.66
C LEU A 25 -5.30 17.11 5.01
N GLU A 26 -4.11 17.19 5.60
CA GLU A 26 -3.89 17.96 6.83
C GLU A 26 -4.19 19.43 6.63
N LEU A 27 -3.76 19.99 5.49
CA LEU A 27 -4.04 21.39 5.14
C LEU A 27 -5.54 21.64 4.96
N ARG A 28 -6.29 20.60 4.57
CA ARG A 28 -7.75 20.67 4.45
C ARG A 28 -8.48 20.48 5.77
N GLY A 29 -7.73 20.32 6.86
CA GLY A 29 -8.29 20.21 8.19
C GLY A 29 -8.57 18.79 8.67
N LEU A 30 -8.05 17.79 7.96
CA LEU A 30 -8.24 16.39 8.32
C LEU A 30 -7.13 15.93 9.26
N GLU A 31 -7.51 15.38 10.41
CA GLU A 31 -6.55 14.81 11.35
C GLU A 31 -6.35 13.33 11.06
N LEU A 32 -5.31 13.00 10.32
CA LEU A 32 -5.07 11.63 9.86
C LEU A 32 -4.87 10.64 10.99
N ALA A 33 -4.25 11.09 12.09
CA ALA A 33 -3.97 10.21 13.22
C ALA A 33 -5.23 9.78 13.96
N ASN A 34 -6.30 10.57 13.86
CA ASN A 34 -7.56 10.32 14.57
C ASN A 34 -8.64 9.76 13.65
N GLU A 35 -8.33 9.55 12.39
CA GLU A 35 -9.26 9.00 11.41
C GLU A 35 -9.40 7.50 11.64
N GLN A 36 -10.36 7.11 12.46
CA GLN A 36 -10.68 5.70 12.67
C GLN A 36 -12.14 5.46 12.38
N ASP A 37 -12.41 4.85 11.25
CA ASP A 37 -13.71 4.32 10.91
C ASP A 37 -13.72 2.85 11.32
N THR A 38 -14.48 2.51 12.34
CA THR A 38 -14.48 1.17 12.91
C THR A 38 -14.84 0.10 11.88
N VAL A 39 -15.80 0.38 11.00
CA VAL A 39 -16.20 -0.58 9.96
C VAL A 39 -15.11 -0.74 8.92
N GLY A 40 -14.56 0.38 8.44
CA GLY A 40 -13.46 0.36 7.48
C GLY A 40 -12.21 -0.31 8.03
N ASP A 41 -11.93 -0.11 9.32
CA ASP A 41 -10.78 -0.72 9.98
C ASP A 41 -10.92 -2.25 10.05
N VAL A 42 -12.11 -2.78 10.30
CA VAL A 42 -12.33 -4.23 10.33
C VAL A 42 -12.10 -4.84 8.95
N GLU A 43 -12.65 -4.24 7.91
CA GLU A 43 -12.44 -4.71 6.53
C GLU A 43 -10.96 -4.66 6.15
N PHE A 44 -10.29 -3.59 6.52
CA PHE A 44 -8.87 -3.42 6.24
C PHE A 44 -8.03 -4.47 6.99
N LEU A 45 -8.37 -4.75 8.25
CA LEU A 45 -7.70 -5.81 9.01
C LEU A 45 -7.86 -7.17 8.33
N MET A 46 -9.04 -7.48 7.83
CA MET A 46 -9.29 -8.73 7.11
C MET A 46 -8.45 -8.81 5.84
N GLU A 47 -8.37 -7.72 5.08
CA GLU A 47 -7.51 -7.65 3.88
C GLU A 47 -6.04 -7.86 4.24
N GLN A 48 -5.58 -7.23 5.33
CA GLN A 48 -4.20 -7.40 5.80
C GLN A 48 -3.92 -8.86 6.15
N MET A 49 -4.84 -9.50 6.82
CA MET A 49 -4.71 -10.91 7.20
C MET A 49 -4.63 -11.81 5.97
N GLU A 50 -5.45 -11.56 4.97
CA GLU A 50 -5.45 -12.31 3.72
C GLU A 50 -4.11 -12.17 2.99
N TRP A 51 -3.59 -10.95 2.90
CA TRP A 51 -2.31 -10.71 2.26
C TRP A 51 -1.15 -11.37 3.01
N ARG A 52 -1.15 -11.29 4.34
CA ARG A 52 -0.11 -11.92 5.15
C ARG A 52 -0.16 -13.43 5.07
N GLU A 53 -1.36 -14.00 5.05
CA GLU A 53 -1.54 -15.44 4.87
C GLU A 53 -1.02 -15.87 3.49
N ALA A 54 -1.33 -15.10 2.44
CA ALA A 54 -0.82 -15.40 1.11
C ALA A 54 0.72 -15.35 1.07
N LEU A 55 1.32 -14.40 1.78
CA LEU A 55 2.78 -14.31 1.87
C LEU A 55 3.37 -15.50 2.61
N ASP A 56 2.75 -15.90 3.71
CA ASP A 56 3.22 -17.06 4.49
C ASP A 56 3.13 -18.35 3.68
N ASP A 57 2.09 -18.48 2.88
CA ASP A 57 1.85 -19.68 2.05
C ASP A 57 2.70 -19.71 0.77
N ALA A 58 3.27 -18.57 0.38
CA ALA A 58 4.07 -18.47 -0.84
C ALA A 58 5.49 -19.01 -0.59
N ASP A 59 5.73 -20.27 -0.94
CA ASP A 59 6.98 -20.96 -0.66
C ASP A 59 7.92 -21.07 -1.86
N SER A 60 7.57 -20.48 -2.99
CA SER A 60 8.39 -20.53 -4.19
C SER A 60 8.62 -19.13 -4.74
N ILE A 61 9.69 -18.98 -5.53
CA ILE A 61 10.00 -17.70 -6.19
C ILE A 61 8.85 -17.29 -7.11
N GLU A 62 8.29 -18.24 -7.85
CA GLU A 62 7.16 -17.96 -8.74
C GLU A 62 5.94 -17.44 -7.99
N ALA A 63 5.60 -18.08 -6.86
CA ALA A 63 4.47 -17.65 -6.04
C ALA A 63 4.69 -16.24 -5.48
N LEU A 64 5.89 -15.94 -5.03
CA LEU A 64 6.25 -14.63 -4.50
C LEU A 64 6.25 -13.56 -5.58
N GLU A 65 6.75 -13.86 -6.77
CA GLU A 65 6.73 -12.93 -7.89
C GLU A 65 5.29 -12.60 -8.31
N LYS A 66 4.42 -13.60 -8.33
CA LYS A 66 3.00 -13.37 -8.61
C LYS A 66 2.35 -12.49 -7.55
N LEU A 67 2.65 -12.76 -6.29
CA LEU A 67 2.12 -11.97 -5.18
C LEU A 67 2.58 -10.51 -5.28
N LEU A 68 3.85 -10.30 -5.65
CA LEU A 68 4.39 -8.96 -5.86
C LEU A 68 3.70 -8.25 -7.01
N ALA A 69 3.44 -8.94 -8.10
CA ALA A 69 2.73 -8.38 -9.25
C ALA A 69 1.31 -7.97 -8.87
N ASP A 70 0.60 -8.81 -8.10
CA ASP A 70 -0.74 -8.48 -7.60
C ASP A 70 -0.71 -7.26 -6.70
N ASN A 71 0.31 -7.16 -5.85
CA ASN A 71 0.52 -6.00 -4.98
C ASN A 71 0.69 -4.73 -5.79
N GLN A 72 1.50 -4.76 -6.85
CA GLN A 72 1.73 -3.61 -7.72
C GLN A 72 0.45 -3.16 -8.42
N GLN A 73 -0.38 -4.09 -8.87
CA GLN A 73 -1.66 -3.75 -9.49
C GLN A 73 -2.58 -3.02 -8.52
N VAL A 74 -2.63 -3.49 -7.28
CA VAL A 74 -3.44 -2.84 -6.24
C VAL A 74 -2.93 -1.42 -5.98
N LEU A 75 -1.62 -1.24 -5.89
CA LEU A 75 -1.01 0.07 -5.68
C LEU A 75 -1.31 1.04 -6.82
N GLU A 76 -1.23 0.59 -8.06
CA GLU A 76 -1.55 1.42 -9.21
C GLU A 76 -3.01 1.87 -9.18
N GLN A 77 -3.91 0.97 -8.84
CA GLN A 77 -5.33 1.28 -8.74
C GLN A 77 -5.60 2.26 -7.60
N GLN A 78 -4.96 2.06 -6.45
CA GLN A 78 -5.10 2.95 -5.30
C GLN A 78 -4.61 4.37 -5.64
N GLU A 79 -3.49 4.48 -6.35
CA GLU A 79 -2.94 5.76 -6.74
C GLU A 79 -3.93 6.55 -7.60
N LYS A 80 -4.54 5.88 -8.58
CA LYS A 80 -5.54 6.49 -9.45
C LYS A 80 -6.77 6.93 -8.67
N THR A 81 -7.25 6.08 -7.77
CA THR A 81 -8.42 6.35 -6.94
C THR A 81 -8.17 7.57 -6.05
N ILE A 82 -7.01 7.62 -5.41
CA ILE A 82 -6.65 8.73 -4.52
C ILE A 82 -6.57 10.03 -5.31
N ALA A 83 -5.98 10.01 -6.50
CA ALA A 83 -5.88 11.22 -7.34
C ALA A 83 -7.26 11.80 -7.64
N VAL A 84 -8.23 10.96 -7.99
CA VAL A 84 -9.60 11.40 -8.26
C VAL A 84 -10.25 11.96 -7.01
N LEU A 85 -10.10 11.27 -5.87
CA LEU A 85 -10.69 11.68 -4.60
C LEU A 85 -10.17 13.05 -4.16
N LEU A 86 -8.87 13.28 -4.31
CA LEU A 86 -8.24 14.54 -3.94
C LEU A 86 -8.68 15.68 -4.86
N LEU A 87 -8.90 15.39 -6.15
CA LEU A 87 -9.42 16.39 -7.10
C LEU A 87 -10.83 16.83 -6.73
N ASN A 88 -11.66 15.92 -6.26
CA ASN A 88 -13.04 16.23 -5.89
C ASN A 88 -13.13 17.20 -4.70
N ASN A 89 -12.18 17.11 -3.78
CA ASN A 89 -12.04 18.02 -2.65
C ASN A 89 -13.33 18.26 -1.87
N ASN A 90 -14.04 17.19 -1.53
CA ASN A 90 -15.17 17.26 -0.62
C ASN A 90 -14.84 16.45 0.64
N GLU A 91 -15.58 16.70 1.72
CA GLU A 91 -15.28 16.09 3.01
C GLU A 91 -15.27 14.57 2.96
N GLN A 92 -16.29 13.97 2.33
CA GLN A 92 -16.39 12.52 2.24
C GLN A 92 -15.24 11.92 1.44
N ASP A 93 -14.91 12.52 0.30
CA ASP A 93 -13.83 12.01 -0.55
C ASP A 93 -12.46 12.20 0.09
N ASN A 94 -12.28 13.27 0.86
CA ASN A 94 -11.05 13.46 1.62
C ASN A 94 -10.88 12.38 2.69
N HIS A 95 -11.94 11.99 3.37
CA HIS A 95 -11.90 10.88 4.33
C HIS A 95 -11.56 9.57 3.65
N THR A 96 -12.18 9.30 2.51
CA THR A 96 -11.90 8.08 1.74
C THR A 96 -10.46 8.06 1.25
N ALA A 97 -9.95 9.21 0.80
CA ALA A 97 -8.56 9.33 0.37
C ALA A 97 -7.59 9.02 1.52
N ALA A 98 -7.89 9.49 2.74
CA ALA A 98 -7.08 9.19 3.92
C ALA A 98 -7.03 7.69 4.19
N GLN A 99 -8.16 7.01 4.09
CA GLN A 99 -8.24 5.56 4.26
C GLN A 99 -7.42 4.83 3.21
N GLU A 100 -7.52 5.26 1.94
CA GLU A 100 -6.77 4.65 0.86
C GLU A 100 -5.26 4.87 1.02
N LEU A 101 -4.84 6.03 1.52
CA LEU A 101 -3.43 6.30 1.79
C LEU A 101 -2.88 5.33 2.86
N ARG A 102 -3.67 5.03 3.89
CA ARG A 102 -3.27 4.04 4.90
C ARG A 102 -3.11 2.66 4.29
N LYS A 103 -4.02 2.28 3.41
CA LYS A 103 -3.94 1.00 2.70
C LYS A 103 -2.71 0.94 1.81
N MET A 104 -2.38 2.03 1.13
CA MET A 104 -1.16 2.11 0.31
C MET A 104 0.10 1.89 1.13
N LYS A 105 0.17 2.50 2.31
CA LYS A 105 1.31 2.34 3.20
C LYS A 105 1.49 0.87 3.60
N PHE A 106 0.40 0.19 3.91
CA PHE A 106 0.44 -1.24 4.21
C PHE A 106 0.96 -2.04 3.01
N MET A 107 0.44 -1.75 1.81
CA MET A 107 0.84 -2.48 0.61
C MET A 107 2.33 -2.27 0.29
N ILE A 108 2.85 -1.08 0.51
CA ILE A 108 4.27 -0.79 0.31
C ILE A 108 5.13 -1.59 1.29
N LYS A 109 4.72 -1.63 2.55
CA LYS A 109 5.42 -2.41 3.57
C LYS A 109 5.39 -3.90 3.23
N LEU A 110 4.23 -4.39 2.80
CA LEU A 110 4.07 -5.78 2.39
C LEU A 110 4.97 -6.12 1.22
N ALA A 111 5.07 -5.24 0.23
CA ALA A 111 5.97 -5.44 -0.92
C ALA A 111 7.41 -5.60 -0.47
N SER A 112 7.84 -4.82 0.51
CA SER A 112 9.17 -4.93 1.09
C SER A 112 9.37 -6.31 1.74
N GLU A 113 8.37 -6.81 2.43
CA GLU A 113 8.41 -8.13 3.05
C GLU A 113 8.45 -9.26 2.02
N ILE A 114 7.67 -9.13 0.94
CA ILE A 114 7.70 -10.09 -0.17
C ILE A 114 9.10 -10.13 -0.79
N ASP A 115 9.67 -8.97 -1.03
CA ASP A 115 11.00 -8.84 -1.62
C ASP A 115 12.07 -9.47 -0.72
N SER A 116 11.97 -9.28 0.59
CA SER A 116 12.87 -9.91 1.55
C SER A 116 12.79 -11.44 1.52
N LYS A 117 11.59 -11.97 1.39
CA LYS A 117 11.40 -13.42 1.30
C LYS A 117 11.95 -13.96 -0.02
N LEU A 118 11.76 -13.22 -1.13
CA LEU A 118 12.36 -13.56 -2.42
C LEU A 118 13.87 -13.65 -2.33
N ASP A 119 14.52 -12.69 -1.67
CA ASP A 119 15.96 -12.70 -1.48
C ASP A 119 16.43 -13.92 -0.71
N ARG A 120 15.72 -14.27 0.36
CA ARG A 120 16.07 -15.45 1.15
C ARG A 120 16.00 -16.73 0.34
N LEU A 121 14.98 -16.87 -0.50
CA LEU A 121 14.82 -18.04 -1.35
C LEU A 121 15.83 -18.07 -2.49
N SER A 122 16.18 -16.89 -3.02
CA SER A 122 17.17 -16.78 -4.11
C SER A 122 18.58 -17.09 -3.63
N ASP A 123 18.90 -16.79 -2.38
CA ASP A 123 20.23 -17.00 -1.80
C ASP A 123 20.43 -18.42 -1.27
N SER A 124 19.40 -19.19 -1.18
CA SER A 124 19.49 -20.59 -0.75
C SER A 124 19.63 -21.52 -1.95
#